data_c63b82ec5b30cf8dd71eca23660ce3ec
#
_entry.id   c63b82ec5b30cf8dd71eca23660ce3ec
#
_cell.length_a   1.000
_cell.length_b   1.000
_cell.length_c   1.000
_cell.angle_alpha   90.00
_cell.angle_beta   90.00
_cell.angle_gamma   90.00
#
_symmetry.space_group_name_H-M   'P 1'
#
loop_
_entity.id
_entity.type
_entity.pdbx_description
1 polymer ?
#
loop_
_entity_poly.entity_id
_entity_poly.type
_entity_poly.pdbx_seq_one_letter_code
_entity_poly.pdbx_strand_id
1 'polypeptide(L)'
;MLTQMSIRNFALIEQMNISFKDGITIFTGETGAGKSILMDAFSILLGERASSEFIRHGKDSFVIDGIFDIANHQSLLDLLQSKNILVEDNQLILSRSFNTSGKSIILANDQPIPLKALKEIGLLLADIHGQYSNQKLLNPDSHHEYLDGYNQAGSKAYKEYKAAYKEYKEAKQALDNLSEHMAERARELDMLRFQIDEIEEAGLQIGEDESIAEELKRLDSFDHIDKVLGSCYDAFYGGRHPLLDTVNAIKVEVNDLVKYDDEVKEISELVNSAYFQLEEAAQSLDRYRDSISYDEERYAYCQDRDSVIYGLKKKYGETVQDILNYEEKAQQRLEELESVVCEQGALEQQLVEKEKVAKTALAALISIRRENADVIAKQLRAEIVDLGMEKGDIRFFIDESEELLPLGVKSIELLFTANKGEQLLPLHKVASGGELARIALALKSVFRTDNHKTLVFDEIDVGISGDIALKVAEKILALSKTNQVFCITHLPQTASIAKQHYHLSKQEQEGRTISTLSELSEDERLSQIASMMSGKGMSHTALAAAQELIDHFH
;
A
#
# COMPACT_ATOMS: atom_id res chain seq x y z
N MET A 1 9.16 -31.14 -14.23
CA MET A 1 10.38 -31.39 -15.03
C MET A 1 10.03 -31.35 -16.51
N LEU A 2 10.90 -30.79 -17.37
CA LEU A 2 10.67 -30.77 -18.82
C LEU A 2 10.81 -32.18 -19.41
N THR A 3 9.78 -32.64 -20.09
CA THR A 3 9.78 -33.98 -20.72
C THR A 3 10.04 -33.93 -22.23
N GLN A 4 9.52 -32.87 -22.87
CA GLN A 4 9.70 -32.67 -24.31
C GLN A 4 9.81 -31.20 -24.66
N MET A 5 10.59 -30.87 -25.69
CA MET A 5 10.69 -29.55 -26.28
C MET A 5 10.69 -29.61 -27.80
N SER A 6 9.88 -28.83 -28.46
CA SER A 6 9.81 -28.68 -29.91
C SER A 6 10.15 -27.25 -30.29
N ILE A 7 11.05 -27.08 -31.22
CA ILE A 7 11.49 -25.77 -31.73
C ILE A 7 11.31 -25.74 -33.24
N ARG A 8 10.65 -24.70 -33.77
CA ARG A 8 10.43 -24.53 -35.22
C ARG A 8 10.77 -23.14 -35.68
N ASN A 9 11.55 -23.04 -36.77
CA ASN A 9 11.94 -21.80 -37.43
C ASN A 9 12.65 -20.78 -36.52
N PHE A 10 13.50 -21.24 -35.62
CA PHE A 10 14.20 -20.42 -34.62
C PHE A 10 15.69 -20.32 -34.96
N ALA A 11 16.15 -19.13 -35.30
CA ALA A 11 17.54 -18.85 -35.70
C ALA A 11 18.09 -19.88 -36.71
N LEU A 12 19.10 -20.69 -36.35
CA LEU A 12 19.66 -21.73 -37.17
C LEU A 12 18.87 -23.05 -37.13
N ILE A 13 17.87 -23.15 -36.26
CA ILE A 13 17.04 -24.35 -36.09
C ILE A 13 15.83 -24.25 -37.03
N GLU A 14 15.71 -25.20 -37.96
CA GLU A 14 14.53 -25.32 -38.80
C GLU A 14 13.42 -26.08 -38.08
N GLN A 15 13.74 -27.29 -37.60
CA GLN A 15 12.88 -28.08 -36.77
C GLN A 15 13.74 -28.98 -35.86
N MET A 16 13.40 -28.98 -34.56
CA MET A 16 14.11 -29.78 -33.57
C MET A 16 13.11 -30.30 -32.53
N ASN A 17 13.09 -31.59 -32.28
CA ASN A 17 12.30 -32.22 -31.23
C ASN A 17 13.26 -32.92 -30.27
N ILE A 18 13.15 -32.63 -28.99
CA ILE A 18 14.03 -33.11 -27.94
C ILE A 18 13.17 -33.76 -26.86
N SER A 19 13.54 -34.98 -26.47
CA SER A 19 12.93 -35.69 -25.35
C SER A 19 13.94 -35.76 -24.23
N PHE A 20 13.49 -35.44 -23.02
CA PHE A 20 14.35 -35.37 -21.84
C PHE A 20 14.00 -36.47 -20.85
N LYS A 21 15.03 -37.00 -20.21
CA LYS A 21 14.94 -37.95 -19.10
C LYS A 21 15.21 -37.26 -17.78
N ASP A 22 14.79 -37.85 -16.68
CA ASP A 22 15.14 -37.38 -15.34
C ASP A 22 16.65 -37.52 -15.09
N GLY A 23 17.15 -36.57 -14.27
CA GLY A 23 18.57 -36.53 -13.93
C GLY A 23 19.33 -35.51 -14.77
N ILE A 24 20.49 -35.86 -15.30
CA ILE A 24 21.36 -34.93 -16.01
C ILE A 24 21.40 -35.19 -17.52
N THR A 25 21.10 -34.10 -18.27
CA THR A 25 21.27 -34.04 -19.72
C THR A 25 22.40 -33.09 -20.06
N ILE A 26 23.38 -33.59 -20.80
CA ILE A 26 24.54 -32.82 -21.26
C ILE A 26 24.41 -32.49 -22.74
N PHE A 27 24.77 -31.24 -23.06
CA PHE A 27 24.86 -30.77 -24.45
C PHE A 27 26.31 -30.43 -24.78
N THR A 28 26.87 -31.12 -25.76
CA THR A 28 28.18 -30.82 -26.34
C THR A 28 28.06 -30.39 -27.80
N GLY A 29 29.09 -29.83 -28.37
CA GLY A 29 29.13 -29.41 -29.77
C GLY A 29 30.15 -28.30 -30.00
N GLU A 30 30.42 -28.00 -31.26
CA GLU A 30 31.37 -26.95 -31.64
C GLU A 30 30.91 -25.55 -31.19
N THR A 31 31.87 -24.63 -30.97
CA THR A 31 31.59 -23.22 -30.70
C THR A 31 30.78 -22.61 -31.83
N GLY A 32 29.65 -21.99 -31.51
CA GLY A 32 28.73 -21.44 -32.52
C GLY A 32 27.80 -22.45 -33.19
N ALA A 33 27.80 -23.74 -32.78
CA ALA A 33 26.89 -24.77 -33.34
C ALA A 33 25.42 -24.60 -32.93
N GLY A 34 25.09 -23.60 -32.14
CA GLY A 34 23.70 -23.35 -31.72
C GLY A 34 23.40 -23.70 -30.27
N LYS A 35 24.45 -23.98 -29.45
CA LYS A 35 24.26 -24.22 -28.00
C LYS A 35 23.53 -23.07 -27.30
N SER A 36 23.98 -21.83 -27.51
CA SER A 36 23.33 -20.63 -26.99
C SER A 36 21.92 -20.45 -27.57
N ILE A 37 21.71 -20.79 -28.85
CA ILE A 37 20.39 -20.72 -29.51
C ILE A 37 19.37 -21.65 -28.82
N LEU A 38 19.79 -22.84 -28.39
CA LEU A 38 18.93 -23.75 -27.63
C LEU A 38 18.56 -23.15 -26.27
N MET A 39 19.52 -22.50 -25.63
CA MET A 39 19.28 -21.81 -24.35
C MET A 39 18.37 -20.60 -24.51
N ASP A 40 18.54 -19.82 -25.58
CA ASP A 40 17.65 -18.71 -25.90
C ASP A 40 16.21 -19.17 -26.12
N ALA A 41 16.04 -20.30 -26.86
CA ALA A 41 14.73 -20.91 -27.08
C ALA A 41 14.10 -21.36 -25.75
N PHE A 42 14.86 -21.99 -24.85
CA PHE A 42 14.39 -22.41 -23.54
C PHE A 42 14.03 -21.21 -22.65
N SER A 43 14.86 -20.18 -22.62
CA SER A 43 14.62 -18.93 -21.87
C SER A 43 13.36 -18.20 -22.35
N ILE A 44 13.17 -18.15 -23.68
CA ILE A 44 11.98 -17.55 -24.29
C ILE A 44 10.73 -18.34 -23.93
N LEU A 45 10.78 -19.68 -23.93
CA LEU A 45 9.66 -20.53 -23.50
C LEU A 45 9.26 -20.25 -22.03
N LEU A 46 10.22 -19.92 -21.17
CA LEU A 46 10.01 -19.62 -19.75
C LEU A 46 9.68 -18.16 -19.45
N GLY A 47 9.55 -17.30 -20.48
CA GLY A 47 9.06 -15.93 -20.28
C GLY A 47 10.07 -14.82 -20.55
N GLU A 48 11.26 -15.12 -21.08
CA GLU A 48 12.18 -14.10 -21.55
C GLU A 48 11.63 -13.38 -22.81
N ARG A 49 12.21 -12.22 -23.12
CA ARG A 49 11.72 -11.36 -24.21
C ARG A 49 12.04 -11.99 -25.57
N ALA A 50 11.03 -12.21 -26.39
CA ALA A 50 11.19 -12.62 -27.77
C ALA A 50 11.55 -11.43 -28.66
N SER A 51 12.40 -11.66 -29.68
CA SER A 51 12.82 -10.68 -30.68
C SER A 51 12.68 -11.25 -32.09
N SER A 52 12.48 -10.38 -33.07
CA SER A 52 12.46 -10.78 -34.50
C SER A 52 13.81 -11.35 -35.00
N GLU A 53 14.90 -11.07 -34.30
CA GLU A 53 16.24 -11.60 -34.59
C GLU A 53 16.31 -13.12 -34.47
N PHE A 54 15.43 -13.71 -33.64
CA PHE A 54 15.33 -15.16 -33.48
C PHE A 54 14.50 -15.84 -34.57
N ILE A 55 13.82 -15.08 -35.44
CA ILE A 55 13.08 -15.69 -36.55
C ILE A 55 14.09 -16.17 -37.62
N ARG A 56 13.96 -17.44 -38.01
CA ARG A 56 14.80 -17.99 -39.07
C ARG A 56 14.63 -17.19 -40.36
N HIS A 57 15.74 -16.86 -41.00
CA HIS A 57 15.72 -16.06 -42.23
C HIS A 57 14.82 -16.70 -43.32
N GLY A 58 13.90 -15.92 -43.86
CA GLY A 58 12.89 -16.35 -44.85
C GLY A 58 11.67 -17.04 -44.30
N LYS A 59 11.47 -16.97 -42.97
CA LYS A 59 10.24 -17.44 -42.31
C LYS A 59 9.53 -16.25 -41.65
N ASP A 60 8.21 -16.40 -41.44
CA ASP A 60 7.37 -15.32 -40.90
C ASP A 60 7.24 -15.37 -39.36
N SER A 61 7.53 -16.53 -38.76
CA SER A 61 7.41 -16.75 -37.34
C SER A 61 8.23 -17.92 -36.85
N PHE A 62 8.53 -17.96 -35.55
CA PHE A 62 8.97 -19.16 -34.85
C PHE A 62 7.93 -19.67 -33.86
N VAL A 63 8.04 -20.95 -33.51
CA VAL A 63 7.22 -21.58 -32.46
C VAL A 63 8.13 -22.44 -31.60
N ILE A 64 7.93 -22.31 -30.26
CA ILE A 64 8.61 -23.13 -29.25
C ILE A 64 7.53 -23.71 -28.35
N ASP A 65 7.50 -25.01 -28.21
CA ASP A 65 6.60 -25.77 -27.37
C ASP A 65 7.39 -26.57 -26.33
N GLY A 66 6.90 -26.64 -25.09
CA GLY A 66 7.49 -27.45 -24.02
C GLY A 66 6.43 -28.14 -23.19
N ILE A 67 6.65 -29.43 -22.91
CA ILE A 67 5.78 -30.26 -22.07
C ILE A 67 6.51 -30.53 -20.76
N PHE A 68 5.87 -30.16 -19.64
CA PHE A 68 6.40 -30.29 -18.29
C PHE A 68 5.53 -31.26 -17.48
N ASP A 69 6.18 -32.22 -16.82
CA ASP A 69 5.57 -32.98 -15.74
C ASP A 69 5.64 -32.15 -14.44
N ILE A 70 4.50 -31.89 -13.85
CA ILE A 70 4.35 -31.05 -12.67
C ILE A 70 3.74 -31.80 -11.48
N ALA A 71 3.66 -33.12 -11.49
CA ALA A 71 3.03 -33.94 -10.46
C ALA A 71 3.52 -33.64 -9.04
N ASN A 72 4.80 -33.31 -8.87
CA ASN A 72 5.42 -33.06 -7.57
C ASN A 72 5.64 -31.57 -7.27
N HIS A 73 4.89 -30.68 -7.94
CA HIS A 73 5.15 -29.22 -7.86
C HIS A 73 3.95 -28.45 -7.29
N GLN A 74 3.65 -28.60 -5.98
CA GLN A 74 2.46 -28.03 -5.35
C GLN A 74 2.34 -26.52 -5.54
N SER A 75 3.42 -25.76 -5.35
CA SER A 75 3.40 -24.30 -5.51
C SER A 75 3.02 -23.86 -6.94
N LEU A 76 3.41 -24.65 -7.94
CA LEU A 76 3.03 -24.40 -9.33
C LEU A 76 1.56 -24.73 -9.57
N LEU A 77 1.07 -25.85 -9.03
CA LEU A 77 -0.34 -26.22 -9.11
C LEU A 77 -1.24 -25.15 -8.50
N ASP A 78 -0.87 -24.64 -7.31
CA ASP A 78 -1.58 -23.54 -6.64
C ASP A 78 -1.59 -22.26 -7.49
N LEU A 79 -0.46 -21.92 -8.12
CA LEU A 79 -0.36 -20.77 -9.02
C LEU A 79 -1.25 -20.93 -10.26
N LEU A 80 -1.22 -22.12 -10.91
CA LEU A 80 -2.03 -22.39 -12.10
C LEU A 80 -3.53 -22.33 -11.78
N GLN A 81 -3.93 -22.89 -10.65
CA GLN A 81 -5.30 -22.81 -10.15
C GLN A 81 -5.74 -21.35 -9.90
N SER A 82 -4.87 -20.53 -9.28
CA SER A 82 -5.15 -19.11 -9.04
C SER A 82 -5.35 -18.30 -10.33
N LYS A 83 -4.79 -18.77 -11.43
CA LYS A 83 -4.89 -18.17 -12.78
C LYS A 83 -5.95 -18.83 -13.66
N ASN A 84 -6.73 -19.78 -13.11
CA ASN A 84 -7.74 -20.56 -13.83
C ASN A 84 -7.17 -21.34 -15.04
N ILE A 85 -5.91 -21.81 -14.97
CA ILE A 85 -5.31 -22.65 -15.99
C ILE A 85 -5.61 -24.10 -15.64
N LEU A 86 -6.31 -24.79 -16.52
CA LEU A 86 -6.67 -26.20 -16.35
C LEU A 86 -5.43 -27.09 -16.54
N VAL A 87 -5.25 -28.04 -15.62
CA VAL A 87 -4.18 -29.04 -15.69
C VAL A 87 -4.81 -30.41 -15.77
N GLU A 88 -4.43 -31.18 -16.80
CA GLU A 88 -4.84 -32.56 -16.98
C GLU A 88 -3.60 -33.45 -16.89
N ASP A 89 -3.74 -34.64 -16.32
CA ASP A 89 -2.68 -35.66 -16.19
C ASP A 89 -1.35 -35.16 -15.60
N ASN A 90 -1.39 -34.13 -14.74
CA ASN A 90 -0.22 -33.45 -14.17
C ASN A 90 0.76 -32.90 -15.23
N GLN A 91 0.28 -32.58 -16.42
CA GLN A 91 1.06 -32.01 -17.49
C GLN A 91 0.76 -30.53 -17.70
N LEU A 92 1.81 -29.75 -17.90
CA LEU A 92 1.72 -28.37 -18.35
C LEU A 92 2.39 -28.22 -19.69
N ILE A 93 1.62 -27.84 -20.70
CA ILE A 93 2.10 -27.54 -22.04
C ILE A 93 2.23 -26.02 -22.18
N LEU A 94 3.45 -25.54 -22.38
CA LEU A 94 3.70 -24.13 -22.70
C LEU A 94 4.00 -24.01 -24.18
N SER A 95 3.33 -23.12 -24.88
CA SER A 95 3.59 -22.80 -26.28
C SER A 95 3.83 -21.31 -26.46
N ARG A 96 4.87 -20.98 -27.21
CA ARG A 96 5.19 -19.58 -27.51
C ARG A 96 5.51 -19.39 -28.98
N SER A 97 4.77 -18.52 -29.64
CA SER A 97 5.05 -18.08 -31.01
C SER A 97 5.31 -16.58 -31.09
N PHE A 98 6.15 -16.20 -32.03
CA PHE A 98 6.47 -14.80 -32.30
C PHE A 98 6.65 -14.60 -33.81
N ASN A 99 6.07 -13.53 -34.36
CA ASN A 99 6.10 -13.27 -35.80
C ASN A 99 6.83 -11.95 -36.17
N THR A 100 7.07 -11.77 -37.45
CA THR A 100 7.76 -10.59 -38.01
C THR A 100 7.04 -9.27 -37.76
N SER A 101 5.72 -9.28 -37.50
CA SER A 101 4.94 -8.08 -37.11
C SER A 101 5.09 -7.72 -35.63
N GLY A 102 5.91 -8.46 -34.84
CA GLY A 102 6.12 -8.24 -33.41
C GLY A 102 5.02 -8.83 -32.50
N LYS A 103 4.06 -9.58 -33.06
CA LYS A 103 3.00 -10.22 -32.28
C LYS A 103 3.52 -11.50 -31.63
N SER A 104 3.37 -11.59 -30.30
CA SER A 104 3.65 -12.79 -29.50
C SER A 104 2.35 -13.44 -29.05
N ILE A 105 2.24 -14.76 -29.22
CA ILE A 105 1.14 -15.56 -28.68
C ILE A 105 1.76 -16.51 -27.66
N ILE A 106 1.16 -16.59 -26.49
CA ILE A 106 1.61 -17.40 -25.36
C ILE A 106 0.44 -18.24 -24.89
N LEU A 107 0.61 -19.55 -24.86
CA LEU A 107 -0.43 -20.46 -24.41
C LEU A 107 0.10 -21.33 -23.26
N ALA A 108 -0.76 -21.62 -22.30
CA ALA A 108 -0.58 -22.63 -21.26
C ALA A 108 -1.78 -23.58 -21.31
N ASN A 109 -1.56 -24.85 -21.65
CA ASN A 109 -2.61 -25.84 -21.92
C ASN A 109 -3.68 -25.27 -22.86
N ASP A 110 -3.26 -24.75 -24.02
CA ASP A 110 -4.08 -24.11 -25.07
C ASP A 110 -4.83 -22.83 -24.64
N GLN A 111 -4.65 -22.38 -23.39
CA GLN A 111 -5.24 -21.13 -22.89
C GLN A 111 -4.28 -19.95 -23.08
N PRO A 112 -4.70 -18.83 -23.65
CA PRO A 112 -3.86 -17.65 -23.80
C PRO A 112 -3.56 -17.02 -22.45
N ILE A 113 -2.29 -16.75 -22.16
CA ILE A 113 -1.82 -16.13 -20.93
C ILE A 113 -0.96 -14.90 -21.22
N PRO A 114 -0.95 -13.88 -20.32
CA PRO A 114 -0.05 -12.75 -20.46
C PRO A 114 1.40 -13.12 -20.12
N LEU A 115 2.36 -12.36 -20.68
CA LEU A 115 3.80 -12.59 -20.43
C LEU A 115 4.17 -12.58 -18.94
N LYS A 116 3.49 -11.76 -18.14
CA LYS A 116 3.69 -11.71 -16.69
C LYS A 116 3.38 -13.05 -16.03
N ALA A 117 2.27 -13.69 -16.42
CA ALA A 117 1.90 -15.01 -15.90
C ALA A 117 2.90 -16.08 -16.34
N LEU A 118 3.36 -16.03 -17.60
CA LEU A 118 4.41 -16.94 -18.08
C LEU A 118 5.70 -16.80 -17.27
N LYS A 119 6.14 -15.58 -16.97
CA LYS A 119 7.32 -15.36 -16.12
C LYS A 119 7.18 -15.95 -14.71
N GLU A 120 6.02 -15.78 -14.08
CA GLU A 120 5.74 -16.35 -12.76
C GLU A 120 5.78 -17.89 -12.80
N ILE A 121 5.20 -18.50 -13.83
CA ILE A 121 5.24 -19.95 -14.08
C ILE A 121 6.68 -20.40 -14.34
N GLY A 122 7.41 -19.71 -15.21
CA GLY A 122 8.79 -20.03 -15.59
C GLY A 122 9.75 -20.04 -14.39
N LEU A 123 9.62 -19.09 -13.46
CA LEU A 123 10.41 -19.03 -12.22
C LEU A 123 10.19 -20.24 -11.30
N LEU A 124 9.02 -20.86 -11.35
CA LEU A 124 8.76 -22.09 -10.60
C LEU A 124 9.25 -23.33 -11.33
N LEU A 125 9.25 -23.35 -12.68
CA LEU A 125 9.64 -24.50 -13.48
C LEU A 125 11.14 -24.68 -13.58
N ALA A 126 11.90 -23.59 -13.77
CA ALA A 126 13.34 -23.71 -14.01
C ALA A 126 14.13 -22.53 -13.47
N ASP A 127 15.39 -22.79 -13.15
CA ASP A 127 16.43 -21.81 -12.85
C ASP A 127 17.54 -21.91 -13.91
N ILE A 128 17.72 -20.84 -14.68
CA ILE A 128 18.75 -20.79 -15.73
C ILE A 128 19.96 -20.02 -15.20
N HIS A 129 21.13 -20.60 -15.28
CA HIS A 129 22.40 -20.05 -14.81
C HIS A 129 23.38 -19.93 -15.99
N GLY A 130 23.53 -18.71 -16.54
CA GLY A 130 24.41 -18.40 -17.69
C GLY A 130 24.52 -16.89 -17.91
N GLN A 131 25.10 -16.50 -19.04
CA GLN A 131 25.49 -15.11 -19.36
C GLN A 131 24.33 -14.10 -19.31
N TYR A 132 23.07 -14.54 -19.41
CA TYR A 132 21.89 -13.65 -19.54
C TYR A 132 20.80 -13.84 -18.49
N SER A 133 20.93 -14.70 -17.48
CA SER A 133 19.73 -15.13 -16.77
C SER A 133 19.76 -15.29 -15.25
N ASN A 134 20.76 -14.82 -14.55
CA ASN A 134 20.79 -14.87 -13.07
C ASN A 134 19.97 -13.75 -12.41
N GLN A 135 18.73 -13.47 -12.89
CA GLN A 135 17.94 -12.35 -12.37
C GLN A 135 17.69 -12.46 -10.85
N LYS A 136 17.41 -13.67 -10.32
CA LYS A 136 17.16 -13.84 -8.88
C LYS A 136 18.45 -13.69 -8.05
N LEU A 137 19.56 -14.27 -8.51
CA LEU A 137 20.85 -14.18 -7.83
C LEU A 137 21.42 -12.75 -7.85
N LEU A 138 21.22 -12.03 -8.95
CA LEU A 138 21.71 -10.67 -9.13
C LEU A 138 20.77 -9.60 -8.56
N ASN A 139 19.52 -9.98 -8.21
CA ASN A 139 18.53 -9.04 -7.66
C ASN A 139 18.64 -8.98 -6.14
N PRO A 140 19.10 -7.86 -5.55
CA PRO A 140 19.17 -7.67 -4.09
C PRO A 140 17.83 -7.90 -3.38
N ASP A 141 16.71 -7.59 -4.03
CA ASP A 141 15.37 -7.74 -3.45
C ASP A 141 15.04 -9.20 -3.08
N SER A 142 15.69 -10.15 -3.72
CA SER A 142 15.51 -11.59 -3.44
C SER A 142 16.51 -12.17 -2.44
N HIS A 143 17.57 -11.44 -2.08
CA HIS A 143 18.62 -11.99 -1.22
C HIS A 143 18.15 -12.28 0.21
N HIS A 144 17.12 -11.58 0.69
CA HIS A 144 16.51 -11.87 1.99
C HIS A 144 15.93 -13.29 2.07
N GLU A 145 15.43 -13.83 0.94
CA GLU A 145 14.87 -15.19 0.88
C GLU A 145 15.90 -16.26 1.27
N TYR A 146 17.19 -16.05 0.94
CA TYR A 146 18.26 -16.97 1.33
C TYR A 146 18.46 -17.00 2.85
N LEU A 147 18.39 -15.84 3.52
CA LEU A 147 18.54 -15.76 4.96
C LEU A 147 17.30 -16.25 5.72
N ASP A 148 16.12 -15.83 5.26
CA ASP A 148 14.85 -16.12 5.91
C ASP A 148 14.40 -17.57 5.66
N GLY A 149 14.74 -18.14 4.47
CA GLY A 149 14.41 -19.51 4.09
C GLY A 149 15.43 -20.56 4.54
N TYR A 150 16.60 -20.18 5.07
CA TYR A 150 17.67 -21.10 5.40
C TYR A 150 17.28 -22.15 6.45
N ASN A 151 16.50 -21.75 7.44
CA ASN A 151 16.00 -22.65 8.48
C ASN A 151 14.58 -22.27 8.94
N GLN A 152 13.99 -23.14 9.74
CA GLN A 152 12.63 -22.94 10.24
C GLN A 152 12.53 -21.69 11.13
N ALA A 153 13.60 -21.34 11.89
CA ALA A 153 13.62 -20.17 12.74
C ALA A 153 13.56 -18.87 11.92
N GLY A 154 14.33 -18.77 10.82
CA GLY A 154 14.28 -17.63 9.90
C GLY A 154 12.91 -17.44 9.27
N SER A 155 12.35 -18.53 8.73
CA SER A 155 11.02 -18.50 8.11
C SER A 155 9.92 -18.08 9.11
N LYS A 156 10.01 -18.53 10.36
CA LYS A 156 9.08 -18.18 11.43
C LYS A 156 9.21 -16.71 11.81
N ALA A 157 10.43 -16.25 12.08
CA ALA A 157 10.70 -14.86 12.47
C ALA A 157 10.27 -13.87 11.40
N TYR A 158 10.51 -14.19 10.12
CA TYR A 158 10.04 -13.35 9.01
C TYR A 158 8.51 -13.27 8.92
N LYS A 159 7.80 -14.40 9.11
CA LYS A 159 6.33 -14.41 9.15
C LYS A 159 5.78 -13.59 10.32
N GLU A 160 6.38 -13.73 11.50
CA GLU A 160 6.00 -12.98 12.70
C GLU A 160 6.21 -11.47 12.50
N TYR A 161 7.37 -11.08 11.98
CA TYR A 161 7.64 -9.67 11.66
C TYR A 161 6.67 -9.13 10.62
N LYS A 162 6.43 -9.86 9.53
CA LYS A 162 5.51 -9.44 8.46
C LYS A 162 4.09 -9.23 8.97
N ALA A 163 3.62 -10.08 9.88
CA ALA A 163 2.31 -9.93 10.51
C ALA A 163 2.28 -8.68 11.42
N ALA A 164 3.27 -8.50 12.28
CA ALA A 164 3.38 -7.34 13.17
C ALA A 164 3.53 -6.02 12.40
N TYR A 165 4.32 -6.00 11.34
CA TYR A 165 4.46 -4.83 10.46
C TYR A 165 3.16 -4.45 9.76
N LYS A 166 2.38 -5.45 9.32
CA LYS A 166 1.06 -5.22 8.71
C LYS A 166 0.12 -4.54 9.70
N GLU A 167 0.03 -5.05 10.92
CA GLU A 167 -0.81 -4.46 11.98
C GLU A 167 -0.37 -3.03 12.35
N TYR A 168 0.94 -2.79 12.46
CA TYR A 168 1.50 -1.46 12.67
C TYR A 168 1.11 -0.50 11.54
N LYS A 169 1.26 -0.93 10.29
CA LYS A 169 0.93 -0.12 9.11
C LYS A 169 -0.56 0.23 9.03
N GLU A 170 -1.43 -0.72 9.35
CA GLU A 170 -2.88 -0.53 9.40
C GLU A 170 -3.27 0.47 10.49
N ALA A 171 -2.70 0.34 11.70
CA ALA A 171 -2.92 1.29 12.79
C ALA A 171 -2.42 2.71 12.44
N LYS A 172 -1.24 2.82 11.83
CA LYS A 172 -0.70 4.09 11.37
C LYS A 172 -1.59 4.75 10.32
N GLN A 173 -2.06 4.00 9.34
CA GLN A 173 -2.95 4.51 8.30
C GLN A 173 -4.31 4.94 8.85
N ALA A 174 -4.86 4.21 9.85
CA ALA A 174 -6.10 4.60 10.52
C ALA A 174 -5.94 5.95 11.25
N LEU A 175 -4.82 6.13 11.97
CA LEU A 175 -4.52 7.40 12.65
C LEU A 175 -4.28 8.54 11.65
N ASP A 176 -3.52 8.32 10.58
CA ASP A 176 -3.24 9.32 9.55
C ASP A 176 -4.55 9.81 8.89
N ASN A 177 -5.47 8.89 8.56
CA ASN A 177 -6.77 9.21 7.97
C ASN A 177 -7.65 10.05 8.94
N LEU A 178 -7.59 9.77 10.26
CA LEU A 178 -8.35 10.52 11.25
C LEU A 178 -7.75 11.91 11.50
N SER A 179 -6.43 12.05 11.41
CA SER A 179 -5.68 13.28 11.73
C SER A 179 -5.75 14.34 10.61
N GLU A 180 -6.14 14.00 9.41
CA GLU A 180 -6.12 14.88 8.23
C GLU A 180 -6.92 16.18 8.39
N HIS A 181 -7.90 16.25 9.34
CA HIS A 181 -8.74 17.44 9.61
C HIS A 181 -8.71 17.89 11.08
N MET A 182 -7.72 17.48 11.85
CA MET A 182 -7.69 17.74 13.30
C MET A 182 -7.61 19.23 13.67
N ALA A 183 -6.86 20.01 12.92
CA ALA A 183 -6.74 21.46 13.20
C ALA A 183 -8.06 22.21 12.96
N GLU A 184 -8.87 21.77 12.00
CA GLU A 184 -10.19 22.32 11.73
C GLU A 184 -11.19 21.90 12.82
N ARG A 185 -11.18 20.63 13.21
CA ARG A 185 -12.02 20.08 14.28
C ARG A 185 -11.74 20.73 15.64
N ALA A 186 -10.48 20.97 15.98
CA ALA A 186 -10.11 21.65 17.22
C ALA A 186 -10.68 23.09 17.27
N ARG A 187 -10.61 23.83 16.17
CA ARG A 187 -11.21 25.18 16.09
C ARG A 187 -12.73 25.13 16.18
N GLU A 188 -13.36 24.17 15.55
CA GLU A 188 -14.81 23.96 15.60
C GLU A 188 -15.25 23.62 17.03
N LEU A 189 -14.52 22.77 17.75
CA LEU A 189 -14.74 22.44 19.16
C LEU A 189 -14.70 23.69 20.07
N ASP A 190 -13.64 24.50 19.95
CA ASP A 190 -13.49 25.72 20.75
C ASP A 190 -14.60 26.73 20.46
N MET A 191 -14.99 26.87 19.20
CA MET A 191 -16.07 27.75 18.77
C MET A 191 -17.43 27.27 19.31
N LEU A 192 -17.74 25.99 19.19
CA LEU A 192 -19.00 25.43 19.69
C LEU A 192 -19.13 25.57 21.21
N ARG A 193 -18.06 25.29 21.97
CA ARG A 193 -18.04 25.48 23.42
C ARG A 193 -18.34 26.91 23.78
N PHE A 194 -17.65 27.87 23.16
CA PHE A 194 -17.88 29.28 23.39
C PHE A 194 -19.33 29.68 23.08
N GLN A 195 -19.90 29.19 21.99
CA GLN A 195 -21.28 29.53 21.59
C GLN A 195 -22.32 28.94 22.53
N ILE A 196 -22.11 27.71 22.99
CA ILE A 196 -22.97 27.03 23.95
C ILE A 196 -22.92 27.79 25.29
N ASP A 197 -21.71 28.03 25.82
CA ASP A 197 -21.51 28.77 27.07
C ASP A 197 -22.19 30.15 27.04
N GLU A 198 -22.08 30.89 25.93
CA GLU A 198 -22.69 32.21 25.75
C GLU A 198 -24.24 32.15 25.81
N ILE A 199 -24.84 31.09 25.24
CA ILE A 199 -26.30 30.90 25.25
C ILE A 199 -26.78 30.41 26.62
N GLU A 200 -26.07 29.46 27.24
CA GLU A 200 -26.39 28.94 28.57
C GLU A 200 -26.30 30.02 29.65
N GLU A 201 -25.22 30.87 29.64
CA GLU A 201 -25.06 31.96 30.57
C GLU A 201 -26.21 33.00 30.47
N ALA A 202 -26.75 33.18 29.28
CA ALA A 202 -27.88 34.05 29.07
C ALA A 202 -29.18 33.53 29.68
N GLY A 203 -29.35 32.23 29.86
CA GLY A 203 -30.49 31.59 30.52
C GLY A 203 -31.83 31.99 29.91
N LEU A 204 -31.97 31.92 28.59
CA LEU A 204 -33.13 32.38 27.84
C LEU A 204 -34.38 31.53 28.11
N GLN A 205 -35.56 32.19 28.16
CA GLN A 205 -36.85 31.54 28.26
C GLN A 205 -37.70 31.79 27.02
N ILE A 206 -38.41 30.75 26.57
CA ILE A 206 -39.28 30.86 25.38
C ILE A 206 -40.34 31.94 25.60
N GLY A 207 -40.46 32.88 24.67
CA GLY A 207 -41.39 34.02 24.74
C GLY A 207 -40.92 35.17 25.63
N GLU A 208 -39.69 35.11 26.21
CA GLU A 208 -39.12 36.19 27.04
C GLU A 208 -38.92 37.47 26.24
N ASP A 209 -38.47 37.35 24.99
CA ASP A 209 -38.27 38.47 24.06
C ASP A 209 -39.53 39.28 23.81
N GLU A 210 -40.66 38.58 23.61
CA GLU A 210 -41.97 39.25 23.44
C GLU A 210 -42.42 39.94 24.73
N SER A 211 -42.27 39.23 25.87
CA SER A 211 -42.64 39.75 27.19
C SER A 211 -41.83 41.01 27.56
N ILE A 212 -40.51 40.99 27.36
CA ILE A 212 -39.62 42.14 27.65
C ILE A 212 -39.94 43.30 26.71
N ALA A 213 -40.19 43.06 25.42
CA ALA A 213 -40.54 44.10 24.46
C ALA A 213 -41.88 44.77 24.80
N GLU A 214 -42.91 44.02 25.24
CA GLU A 214 -44.18 44.57 25.68
C GLU A 214 -44.01 45.39 26.97
N GLU A 215 -43.23 44.92 27.92
CA GLU A 215 -42.96 45.62 29.17
C GLU A 215 -42.18 46.92 28.92
N LEU A 216 -41.15 46.91 28.07
CA LEU A 216 -40.42 48.12 27.67
C LEU A 216 -41.34 49.16 27.01
N LYS A 217 -42.20 48.73 26.07
CA LYS A 217 -43.14 49.59 25.40
C LYS A 217 -44.11 50.30 26.41
N ARG A 218 -44.53 49.58 27.46
CA ARG A 218 -45.36 50.11 28.49
C ARG A 218 -44.60 51.12 29.37
N LEU A 219 -43.35 50.79 29.76
CA LEU A 219 -42.48 51.65 30.57
C LEU A 219 -42.03 52.90 29.80
N ASP A 220 -41.71 52.81 28.52
CA ASP A 220 -41.41 53.98 27.65
C ASP A 220 -42.56 54.95 27.54
N SER A 221 -43.80 54.43 27.55
CA SER A 221 -45.00 55.27 27.50
C SER A 221 -45.27 56.01 28.80
N PHE A 222 -44.65 55.56 29.91
CA PHE A 222 -44.87 56.15 31.23
C PHE A 222 -44.51 57.63 31.28
N ASP A 223 -43.35 58.05 30.80
CA ASP A 223 -42.88 59.45 30.79
C ASP A 223 -43.84 60.37 30.00
N HIS A 224 -44.41 59.88 28.92
CA HIS A 224 -45.41 60.62 28.16
C HIS A 224 -46.75 60.74 28.90
N ILE A 225 -47.17 59.58 29.50
CA ILE A 225 -48.41 59.58 30.28
C ILE A 225 -48.29 60.50 31.50
N ASP A 226 -47.20 60.44 32.26
CA ASP A 226 -46.97 61.27 33.44
C ASP A 226 -46.93 62.76 33.08
N LYS A 227 -46.26 63.15 32.00
CA LYS A 227 -46.23 64.48 31.48
C LYS A 227 -47.64 65.03 31.12
N VAL A 228 -48.42 64.16 30.40
CA VAL A 228 -49.79 64.52 30.00
C VAL A 228 -50.69 64.64 31.25
N LEU A 229 -50.63 63.70 32.19
CA LEU A 229 -51.39 63.73 33.41
C LEU A 229 -51.01 64.90 34.28
N GLY A 230 -49.71 65.22 34.42
CA GLY A 230 -49.21 66.36 35.12
C GLY A 230 -49.72 67.70 34.53
N SER A 231 -49.68 67.84 33.19
CA SER A 231 -50.19 69.00 32.50
C SER A 231 -51.72 69.19 32.66
N CYS A 232 -52.46 68.08 32.62
CA CYS A 232 -53.90 68.11 32.89
C CYS A 232 -54.21 68.48 34.33
N TYR A 233 -53.48 67.91 35.30
CA TYR A 233 -53.62 68.22 36.70
C TYR A 233 -53.36 69.71 36.95
N ASP A 234 -52.28 70.27 36.40
CA ASP A 234 -51.95 71.66 36.46
C ASP A 234 -53.05 72.58 35.85
N ALA A 235 -53.69 72.14 34.79
CA ALA A 235 -54.79 72.84 34.19
C ALA A 235 -56.04 72.91 35.11
N PHE A 236 -56.30 71.81 35.86
CA PHE A 236 -57.44 71.72 36.75
C PHE A 236 -57.20 72.48 38.07
N TYR A 237 -56.01 72.32 38.68
CA TYR A 237 -55.71 72.79 40.04
C TYR A 237 -54.57 73.81 40.12
N GLY A 238 -53.71 73.91 39.14
CA GLY A 238 -52.52 74.74 39.18
C GLY A 238 -52.63 76.03 38.37
N GLY A 239 -51.55 76.84 38.38
CA GLY A 239 -51.46 78.04 37.58
C GLY A 239 -52.20 79.31 38.19
N ARG A 240 -52.22 80.40 37.41
CA ARG A 240 -52.82 81.65 37.86
C ARG A 240 -54.37 81.69 37.86
N HIS A 241 -54.97 80.82 37.10
CA HIS A 241 -56.42 80.67 36.96
C HIS A 241 -56.77 79.18 36.78
N PRO A 242 -56.81 78.37 37.85
CA PRO A 242 -57.22 76.98 37.75
C PRO A 242 -58.64 76.88 37.20
N LEU A 243 -58.83 75.86 36.34
CA LEU A 243 -60.10 75.66 35.65
C LEU A 243 -61.25 75.45 36.65
N LEU A 244 -61.04 74.65 37.70
CA LEU A 244 -62.02 74.40 38.74
C LEU A 244 -62.35 75.64 39.55
N ASP A 245 -61.36 76.48 39.88
CA ASP A 245 -61.58 77.73 40.60
C ASP A 245 -62.38 78.73 39.74
N THR A 246 -62.00 78.77 38.41
CA THR A 246 -62.71 79.69 37.47
C THR A 246 -64.16 79.27 37.29
N VAL A 247 -64.42 77.97 37.11
CA VAL A 247 -65.79 77.42 36.94
C VAL A 247 -66.57 77.55 38.25
N ASN A 248 -65.91 77.37 39.40
CA ASN A 248 -66.53 77.55 40.72
C ASN A 248 -66.94 79.03 40.96
N ALA A 249 -66.12 80.02 40.57
CA ALA A 249 -66.44 81.39 40.63
C ALA A 249 -67.69 81.73 39.77
N ILE A 250 -67.73 81.22 38.51
CA ILE A 250 -68.91 81.37 37.64
C ILE A 250 -70.14 80.71 38.28
N LYS A 251 -69.97 79.48 38.87
CA LYS A 251 -71.05 78.78 39.56
C LYS A 251 -71.66 79.62 40.70
N VAL A 252 -70.82 80.25 41.53
CA VAL A 252 -71.25 81.09 42.64
C VAL A 252 -72.01 82.29 42.14
N GLU A 253 -71.50 83.02 41.12
CA GLU A 253 -72.15 84.16 40.54
C GLU A 253 -73.49 83.86 39.88
N VAL A 254 -73.55 82.77 39.10
CA VAL A 254 -74.80 82.35 38.44
C VAL A 254 -75.85 81.87 39.44
N ASN A 255 -75.45 81.14 40.51
CA ASN A 255 -76.34 80.75 41.60
C ASN A 255 -76.90 81.95 42.34
N ASP A 256 -76.14 83.03 42.45
CA ASP A 256 -76.66 84.28 43.09
C ASP A 256 -77.67 85.00 42.21
N LEU A 257 -77.52 84.97 40.87
CA LEU A 257 -78.47 85.52 39.91
C LEU A 257 -79.84 84.82 39.95
N VAL A 258 -79.92 83.53 40.31
CA VAL A 258 -81.20 82.78 40.49
C VAL A 258 -82.13 83.48 41.53
N LYS A 259 -81.57 84.31 42.50
CA LYS A 259 -82.35 85.04 43.45
C LYS A 259 -83.08 86.23 42.83
N TYR A 260 -82.68 86.65 41.63
CA TYR A 260 -83.23 87.86 40.97
C TYR A 260 -84.07 87.52 39.71
N ASP A 261 -83.80 86.32 39.07
CA ASP A 261 -84.51 85.90 37.91
C ASP A 261 -84.62 84.36 37.85
N ASP A 262 -85.86 83.86 37.85
CA ASP A 262 -86.14 82.38 37.84
C ASP A 262 -85.75 81.71 36.49
N GLU A 263 -85.64 82.49 35.39
CA GLU A 263 -85.22 81.95 34.08
C GLU A 263 -83.73 81.52 34.10
N VAL A 264 -82.91 82.02 35.04
CA VAL A 264 -81.51 81.70 35.20
C VAL A 264 -81.30 80.30 35.86
N LYS A 265 -82.37 79.72 36.43
CA LYS A 265 -82.28 78.46 37.19
C LYS A 265 -81.78 77.28 36.37
N GLU A 266 -82.21 77.15 35.10
CA GLU A 266 -81.78 76.13 34.20
C GLU A 266 -80.25 76.26 33.82
N ILE A 267 -79.80 77.50 33.67
CA ILE A 267 -78.38 77.82 33.44
C ILE A 267 -77.56 77.51 34.70
N SER A 268 -78.08 77.78 35.88
CA SER A 268 -77.40 77.41 37.16
C SER A 268 -77.24 75.95 37.32
N GLU A 269 -78.27 75.15 37.04
CA GLU A 269 -78.19 73.70 37.07
C GLU A 269 -77.16 73.14 36.12
N LEU A 270 -77.05 73.68 34.91
CA LEU A 270 -76.03 73.27 33.90
C LEU A 270 -74.62 73.62 34.37
N VAL A 271 -74.36 74.76 34.88
CA VAL A 271 -73.04 75.19 35.41
C VAL A 271 -72.66 74.38 36.65
N ASN A 272 -73.57 74.06 37.56
CA ASN A 272 -73.35 73.24 38.70
C ASN A 272 -72.98 71.78 38.24
N SER A 273 -73.72 71.23 37.30
CA SER A 273 -73.42 69.94 36.72
C SER A 273 -72.04 69.87 36.06
N ALA A 274 -71.66 70.88 35.27
CA ALA A 274 -70.38 71.05 34.64
C ALA A 274 -69.23 71.10 35.67
N TYR A 275 -69.39 71.85 36.73
CA TYR A 275 -68.42 71.95 37.83
C TYR A 275 -68.14 70.53 38.45
N PHE A 276 -69.20 69.82 38.86
CA PHE A 276 -69.07 68.54 39.50
C PHE A 276 -68.47 67.47 38.54
N GLN A 277 -68.81 67.52 37.25
CA GLN A 277 -68.21 66.63 36.21
C GLN A 277 -66.72 66.95 36.04
N LEU A 278 -66.30 68.19 36.01
CA LEU A 278 -64.90 68.57 35.93
C LEU A 278 -64.12 68.18 37.18
N GLU A 279 -64.73 68.34 38.38
CA GLU A 279 -64.14 67.94 39.66
C GLU A 279 -63.94 66.39 39.70
N GLU A 280 -64.92 65.60 39.27
CA GLU A 280 -64.83 64.15 39.18
C GLU A 280 -63.76 63.69 38.18
N ALA A 281 -63.68 64.35 37.01
CA ALA A 281 -62.65 64.09 36.02
C ALA A 281 -61.25 64.38 36.59
N ALA A 282 -61.05 65.50 37.27
CA ALA A 282 -59.79 65.86 37.91
C ALA A 282 -59.35 64.84 38.99
N GLN A 283 -60.31 64.46 39.86
CA GLN A 283 -60.06 63.42 40.88
C GLN A 283 -59.76 62.07 40.27
N SER A 284 -60.38 61.73 39.14
CA SER A 284 -60.10 60.43 38.41
C SER A 284 -58.71 60.42 37.76
N LEU A 285 -58.28 61.57 37.20
CA LEU A 285 -56.93 61.77 36.70
C LEU A 285 -55.86 61.62 37.80
N ASP A 286 -56.12 62.22 38.95
CA ASP A 286 -55.22 62.19 40.12
C ASP A 286 -55.08 60.75 40.66
N ARG A 287 -56.21 60.05 40.85
CA ARG A 287 -56.21 58.63 41.25
C ARG A 287 -55.49 57.77 40.25
N TYR A 288 -55.65 58.02 38.97
CA TYR A 288 -54.93 57.25 37.91
C TYR A 288 -53.44 57.52 37.96
N ARG A 289 -52.99 58.78 38.10
CA ARG A 289 -51.58 59.19 38.25
C ARG A 289 -50.93 58.49 39.45
N ASP A 290 -51.60 58.50 40.62
CA ASP A 290 -51.10 57.82 41.82
C ASP A 290 -51.05 56.29 41.72
N SER A 291 -51.85 55.71 40.82
CA SER A 291 -51.84 54.26 40.55
C SER A 291 -50.71 53.84 39.64
N ILE A 292 -50.05 54.76 38.93
CA ILE A 292 -48.96 54.49 38.03
C ILE A 292 -47.62 54.69 38.74
N SER A 293 -46.83 53.63 38.97
CA SER A 293 -45.49 53.74 39.54
C SER A 293 -44.45 53.47 38.43
N TYR A 294 -43.48 54.37 38.31
CA TYR A 294 -42.30 54.17 37.48
C TYR A 294 -41.24 53.42 38.30
N ASP A 295 -40.82 52.28 37.79
CA ASP A 295 -39.76 51.50 38.39
C ASP A 295 -38.51 51.64 37.50
N GLU A 296 -37.58 52.50 37.87
CA GLU A 296 -36.34 52.77 37.13
C GLU A 296 -35.42 51.59 37.11
N GLU A 297 -35.35 50.80 38.20
CA GLU A 297 -34.53 49.60 38.28
C GLU A 297 -35.05 48.50 37.31
N ARG A 298 -36.37 48.36 37.25
CA ARG A 298 -37.03 47.40 36.34
C ARG A 298 -36.88 47.85 34.89
N TYR A 299 -36.96 49.12 34.59
CA TYR A 299 -36.73 49.64 33.23
C TYR A 299 -35.30 49.34 32.75
N ALA A 300 -34.29 49.66 33.59
CA ALA A 300 -32.89 49.41 33.30
C ALA A 300 -32.65 47.89 33.08
N TYR A 301 -33.22 47.04 33.95
CA TYR A 301 -33.14 45.58 33.78
C TYR A 301 -33.72 45.11 32.43
N CYS A 302 -34.92 45.64 32.06
CA CYS A 302 -35.53 45.26 30.79
C CYS A 302 -34.70 45.70 29.57
N GLN A 303 -34.09 46.89 29.63
CA GLN A 303 -33.19 47.38 28.57
C GLN A 303 -31.93 46.51 28.42
N ASP A 304 -31.27 46.18 29.54
CA ASP A 304 -30.09 45.33 29.53
C ASP A 304 -30.44 43.92 29.01
N ARG A 305 -31.59 43.39 29.46
CA ARG A 305 -32.06 42.07 29.05
C ARG A 305 -32.43 42.04 27.56
N ASP A 306 -33.13 43.05 27.05
CA ASP A 306 -33.44 43.18 25.62
C ASP A 306 -32.15 43.26 24.78
N SER A 307 -31.16 44.00 25.25
CA SER A 307 -29.85 44.12 24.58
C SER A 307 -29.14 42.78 24.48
N VAL A 308 -29.14 41.95 25.55
CA VAL A 308 -28.58 40.59 25.55
C VAL A 308 -29.32 39.71 24.55
N ILE A 309 -30.67 39.68 24.65
CA ILE A 309 -31.51 38.88 23.74
C ILE A 309 -31.28 39.27 22.28
N TYR A 310 -31.27 40.62 22.00
CA TYR A 310 -31.00 41.13 20.66
C TYR A 310 -29.62 40.73 20.13
N GLY A 311 -28.59 40.78 21.01
CA GLY A 311 -27.24 40.33 20.67
C GLY A 311 -27.18 38.88 20.26
N LEU A 312 -27.85 38.00 21.01
CA LEU A 312 -27.94 36.58 20.73
C LEU A 312 -28.77 36.26 19.48
N LYS A 313 -29.90 36.97 19.29
CA LYS A 313 -30.72 36.87 18.07
C LYS A 313 -29.92 37.17 16.81
N LYS A 314 -29.09 38.20 16.84
CA LYS A 314 -28.24 38.56 15.70
C LYS A 314 -27.21 37.50 15.34
N LYS A 315 -26.78 36.68 16.30
CA LYS A 315 -25.75 35.64 16.11
C LYS A 315 -26.32 34.27 15.77
N TYR A 316 -27.42 33.90 16.44
CA TYR A 316 -27.84 32.48 16.50
C TYR A 316 -29.24 32.19 15.95
N GLY A 317 -30.12 33.20 15.76
CA GLY A 317 -31.44 32.96 15.21
C GLY A 317 -32.36 34.18 15.35
N GLU A 318 -33.52 34.18 14.72
CA GLU A 318 -34.45 35.33 14.73
C GLU A 318 -35.33 35.37 16.00
N THR A 319 -35.55 34.24 16.63
CA THR A 319 -36.38 34.06 17.84
C THR A 319 -35.58 33.38 18.95
N VAL A 320 -36.04 33.50 20.20
CA VAL A 320 -35.46 32.76 21.33
C VAL A 320 -35.54 31.25 21.11
N GLN A 321 -36.61 30.78 20.49
CA GLN A 321 -36.76 29.36 20.13
C GLN A 321 -35.69 28.91 19.13
N ASP A 322 -35.32 29.76 18.15
CA ASP A 322 -34.27 29.46 17.19
C ASP A 322 -32.89 29.37 17.85
N ILE A 323 -32.63 30.26 18.83
CA ILE A 323 -31.38 30.25 19.62
C ILE A 323 -31.26 28.94 20.41
N LEU A 324 -32.31 28.51 21.09
CA LEU A 324 -32.33 27.23 21.84
C LEU A 324 -32.21 26.00 20.92
N ASN A 325 -32.85 26.05 19.76
CA ASN A 325 -32.69 24.99 18.73
C ASN A 325 -31.26 24.96 18.17
N TYR A 326 -30.61 26.13 18.08
CA TYR A 326 -29.19 26.21 17.66
C TYR A 326 -28.28 25.59 18.72
N GLU A 327 -28.51 25.92 19.99
CA GLU A 327 -27.80 25.36 21.15
C GLU A 327 -27.86 23.82 21.15
N GLU A 328 -29.06 23.25 21.01
CA GLU A 328 -29.24 21.80 20.96
C GLU A 328 -28.42 21.14 19.82
N LYS A 329 -28.45 21.74 18.63
CA LYS A 329 -27.65 21.28 17.50
C LYS A 329 -26.15 21.43 17.73
N ALA A 330 -25.74 22.55 18.37
CA ALA A 330 -24.35 22.79 18.71
C ALA A 330 -23.84 21.77 19.73
N GLN A 331 -24.65 21.43 20.74
CA GLN A 331 -24.33 20.39 21.72
C GLN A 331 -24.21 19.02 21.09
N GLN A 332 -25.13 18.60 20.21
CA GLN A 332 -25.04 17.34 19.47
C GLN A 332 -23.75 17.28 18.65
N ARG A 333 -23.42 18.37 17.96
CA ARG A 333 -22.20 18.46 17.16
C ARG A 333 -20.93 18.43 18.01
N LEU A 334 -20.94 19.04 19.17
CA LEU A 334 -19.86 19.00 20.15
C LEU A 334 -19.59 17.57 20.61
N GLU A 335 -20.63 16.81 20.98
CA GLU A 335 -20.53 15.42 21.40
C GLU A 335 -19.94 14.51 20.30
N GLU A 336 -20.38 14.72 19.05
CA GLU A 336 -19.79 14.00 17.89
C GLU A 336 -18.29 14.25 17.78
N LEU A 337 -17.85 15.51 17.86
CA LEU A 337 -16.44 15.88 17.73
C LEU A 337 -15.61 15.38 18.92
N GLU A 338 -16.13 15.41 20.12
CA GLU A 338 -15.46 14.88 21.32
C GLU A 338 -15.29 13.37 21.23
N SER A 339 -16.27 12.64 20.67
CA SER A 339 -16.14 11.20 20.44
C SER A 339 -14.98 10.86 19.48
N VAL A 340 -14.78 11.68 18.43
CA VAL A 340 -13.67 11.52 17.48
C VAL A 340 -12.31 11.77 18.15
N VAL A 341 -12.22 12.73 19.06
CA VAL A 341 -10.98 12.99 19.83
C VAL A 341 -10.65 11.82 20.76
N CYS A 342 -11.65 11.22 21.41
CA CYS A 342 -11.46 10.02 22.21
C CYS A 342 -10.98 8.82 21.36
N GLU A 343 -11.58 8.64 20.18
CA GLU A 343 -11.17 7.59 19.23
C GLU A 343 -9.72 7.76 18.79
N GLN A 344 -9.29 8.99 18.50
CA GLN A 344 -7.90 9.29 18.16
C GLN A 344 -6.94 8.89 19.29
N GLY A 345 -7.22 9.26 20.52
CA GLY A 345 -6.37 8.89 21.67
C GLY A 345 -6.23 7.37 21.82
N ALA A 346 -7.32 6.62 21.53
CA ALA A 346 -7.27 5.15 21.51
C ALA A 346 -6.42 4.60 20.37
N LEU A 347 -6.51 5.20 19.16
CA LEU A 347 -5.70 4.80 18.00
C LEU A 347 -4.21 5.13 18.21
N GLU A 348 -3.88 6.25 18.84
CA GLU A 348 -2.49 6.60 19.19
C GLU A 348 -1.88 5.57 20.15
N GLN A 349 -2.63 5.16 21.17
CA GLN A 349 -2.18 4.10 22.10
C GLN A 349 -2.00 2.76 21.38
N GLN A 350 -2.93 2.39 20.50
CA GLN A 350 -2.82 1.18 19.68
C GLN A 350 -1.58 1.23 18.77
N LEU A 351 -1.33 2.36 18.13
CA LEU A 351 -0.15 2.54 17.28
C LEU A 351 1.16 2.32 18.06
N VAL A 352 1.29 2.91 19.24
CA VAL A 352 2.47 2.75 20.10
C VAL A 352 2.67 1.27 20.48
N GLU A 353 1.60 0.56 20.82
CA GLU A 353 1.70 -0.86 21.16
C GLU A 353 2.07 -1.72 19.94
N LYS A 354 1.45 -1.47 18.76
CA LYS A 354 1.76 -2.19 17.53
C LYS A 354 3.19 -1.91 17.05
N GLU A 355 3.65 -0.67 17.18
CA GLU A 355 5.03 -0.30 16.88
C GLU A 355 6.03 -1.05 17.76
N LYS A 356 5.77 -1.15 19.05
CA LYS A 356 6.61 -1.89 20.00
C LYS A 356 6.68 -3.38 19.66
N VAL A 357 5.55 -3.99 19.33
CA VAL A 357 5.50 -5.41 18.90
C VAL A 357 6.29 -5.60 17.62
N ALA A 358 6.11 -4.73 16.63
CA ALA A 358 6.83 -4.80 15.37
C ALA A 358 8.35 -4.61 15.55
N LYS A 359 8.78 -3.68 16.39
CA LYS A 359 10.22 -3.48 16.73
C LYS A 359 10.81 -4.70 17.43
N THR A 360 10.07 -5.35 18.31
CA THR A 360 10.52 -6.57 18.99
C THR A 360 10.69 -7.71 18.01
N ALA A 361 9.71 -7.92 17.13
CA ALA A 361 9.78 -8.93 16.07
C ALA A 361 10.92 -8.63 15.07
N LEU A 362 11.15 -7.35 14.75
CA LEU A 362 12.27 -6.92 13.91
C LEU A 362 13.62 -7.28 14.52
N ALA A 363 13.81 -6.98 15.79
CA ALA A 363 15.09 -7.29 16.49
C ALA A 363 15.37 -8.80 16.49
N ALA A 364 14.35 -9.63 16.71
CA ALA A 364 14.47 -11.08 16.62
C ALA A 364 14.83 -11.54 15.20
N LEU A 365 14.16 -10.99 14.17
CA LEU A 365 14.44 -11.29 12.77
C LEU A 365 15.88 -10.92 12.38
N ILE A 366 16.35 -9.72 12.74
CA ILE A 366 17.71 -9.26 12.43
C ILE A 366 18.76 -10.15 13.11
N SER A 367 18.54 -10.55 14.36
CA SER A 367 19.46 -11.46 15.06
C SER A 367 19.60 -12.79 14.31
N ILE A 368 18.48 -13.40 13.92
CA ILE A 368 18.47 -14.67 13.18
C ILE A 368 19.09 -14.49 11.77
N ARG A 369 18.81 -13.39 11.09
CA ARG A 369 19.42 -13.09 9.79
C ARG A 369 20.93 -12.98 9.86
N ARG A 370 21.48 -12.34 10.91
CA ARG A 370 22.94 -12.23 11.13
C ARG A 370 23.54 -13.61 11.37
N GLU A 371 22.93 -14.41 12.25
CA GLU A 371 23.39 -15.79 12.51
C GLU A 371 23.37 -16.64 11.22
N ASN A 372 22.27 -16.62 10.49
CA ASN A 372 22.13 -17.33 9.22
C ASN A 372 23.16 -16.83 8.18
N ALA A 373 23.37 -15.49 8.09
CA ALA A 373 24.34 -14.91 7.18
C ALA A 373 25.76 -15.42 7.43
N ASP A 374 26.18 -15.51 8.69
CA ASP A 374 27.51 -16.01 9.05
C ASP A 374 27.66 -17.52 8.74
N VAL A 375 26.65 -18.32 9.05
CA VAL A 375 26.65 -19.76 8.76
C VAL A 375 26.67 -20.03 7.26
N ILE A 376 25.79 -19.37 6.52
CA ILE A 376 25.69 -19.52 5.05
C ILE A 376 26.99 -19.02 4.39
N ALA A 377 27.50 -17.86 4.79
CA ALA A 377 28.75 -17.34 4.23
C ALA A 377 29.93 -18.30 4.44
N LYS A 378 30.02 -18.97 5.61
CA LYS A 378 31.03 -19.99 5.86
C LYS A 378 30.88 -21.22 4.97
N GLN A 379 29.65 -21.69 4.79
CA GLN A 379 29.38 -22.83 3.88
C GLN A 379 29.65 -22.47 2.42
N LEU A 380 29.16 -21.31 1.96
CA LEU A 380 29.41 -20.82 0.61
C LEU A 380 30.90 -20.65 0.32
N ARG A 381 31.67 -20.16 1.31
CA ARG A 381 33.12 -20.00 1.17
C ARG A 381 33.82 -21.36 0.96
N ALA A 382 33.40 -22.41 1.66
CA ALA A 382 33.91 -23.76 1.44
C ALA A 382 33.55 -24.27 0.02
N GLU A 383 32.32 -24.04 -0.42
CA GLU A 383 31.83 -24.43 -1.73
C GLU A 383 32.59 -23.74 -2.87
N ILE A 384 32.81 -22.41 -2.80
CA ILE A 384 33.50 -21.67 -3.86
C ILE A 384 34.98 -22.02 -3.95
N VAL A 385 35.63 -22.40 -2.85
CA VAL A 385 37.01 -22.90 -2.84
C VAL A 385 37.08 -24.19 -3.66
N ASP A 386 36.18 -25.15 -3.44
CA ASP A 386 36.09 -26.37 -4.21
C ASP A 386 35.83 -26.12 -5.70
N LEU A 387 35.16 -25.00 -6.03
CA LEU A 387 34.84 -24.61 -7.41
C LEU A 387 35.93 -23.74 -8.05
N GLY A 388 37.17 -23.78 -7.52
CA GLY A 388 38.34 -23.10 -8.09
C GLY A 388 38.47 -21.61 -7.76
N MET A 389 37.77 -21.14 -6.75
CA MET A 389 37.88 -19.74 -6.27
C MET A 389 38.53 -19.70 -4.87
N GLU A 390 39.75 -20.27 -4.77
CA GLU A 390 40.47 -20.48 -3.50
C GLU A 390 40.69 -19.21 -2.69
N LYS A 391 40.83 -18.06 -3.37
CA LYS A 391 41.07 -16.76 -2.74
C LYS A 391 39.78 -15.93 -2.60
N GLY A 392 38.66 -16.49 -3.04
CA GLY A 392 37.36 -15.83 -3.03
C GLY A 392 36.81 -15.65 -1.62
N ASP A 393 36.12 -14.56 -1.39
CA ASP A 393 35.34 -14.32 -0.20
C ASP A 393 33.91 -13.92 -0.59
N ILE A 394 32.94 -14.39 0.21
CA ILE A 394 31.51 -14.16 -0.01
C ILE A 394 30.84 -13.86 1.32
N ARG A 395 30.00 -12.81 1.38
CA ARG A 395 29.31 -12.39 2.60
C ARG A 395 27.99 -11.75 2.28
N PHE A 396 27.04 -11.86 3.21
CA PHE A 396 25.85 -11.02 3.19
C PHE A 396 26.12 -9.68 3.88
N PHE A 397 25.70 -8.61 3.23
CA PHE A 397 25.62 -7.28 3.79
C PHE A 397 24.17 -6.98 4.12
N ILE A 398 23.87 -6.60 5.35
CA ILE A 398 22.52 -6.26 5.82
C ILE A 398 22.54 -4.77 6.15
N ASP A 399 21.85 -3.96 5.35
CA ASP A 399 21.68 -2.52 5.58
C ASP A 399 20.44 -2.30 6.44
N GLU A 400 20.66 -2.13 7.74
CA GLU A 400 19.60 -1.95 8.72
C GLU A 400 18.97 -0.56 8.64
N SER A 401 17.76 -0.43 9.14
CA SER A 401 17.02 0.83 9.23
C SER A 401 16.50 1.03 10.65
N GLU A 402 16.49 2.27 11.11
CA GLU A 402 15.77 2.64 12.32
C GLU A 402 14.26 2.64 12.12
N GLU A 403 13.81 2.85 10.87
CA GLU A 403 12.41 2.81 10.49
C GLU A 403 11.94 1.38 10.24
N LEU A 404 10.69 1.12 10.58
CA LEU A 404 10.03 -0.14 10.23
C LEU A 404 9.74 -0.17 8.73
N LEU A 405 10.36 -1.11 8.02
CA LEU A 405 10.24 -1.31 6.58
C LEU A 405 9.57 -2.67 6.27
N PRO A 406 8.95 -2.86 5.09
CA PRO A 406 8.27 -4.11 4.74
C PRO A 406 9.14 -5.37 4.88
N LEU A 407 10.44 -5.26 4.57
CA LEU A 407 11.43 -6.34 4.69
C LEU A 407 12.22 -6.29 6.01
N GLY A 408 11.97 -5.31 6.87
CA GLY A 408 12.68 -5.10 8.12
C GLY A 408 14.07 -4.48 7.97
N VAL A 409 14.55 -4.27 6.75
CA VAL A 409 15.85 -3.69 6.42
C VAL A 409 15.74 -2.87 5.15
N LYS A 410 16.71 -1.99 4.87
CA LYS A 410 16.78 -1.26 3.60
C LYS A 410 17.14 -2.19 2.45
N SER A 411 18.19 -3.00 2.62
CA SER A 411 18.60 -4.00 1.66
C SER A 411 19.33 -5.16 2.32
N ILE A 412 19.35 -6.31 1.64
CA ILE A 412 20.24 -7.43 1.92
C ILE A 412 20.97 -7.73 0.62
N GLU A 413 22.28 -7.65 0.64
CA GLU A 413 23.09 -7.88 -0.56
C GLU A 413 24.10 -8.99 -0.33
N LEU A 414 24.24 -9.89 -1.30
CA LEU A 414 25.31 -10.86 -1.34
C LEU A 414 26.52 -10.24 -2.04
N LEU A 415 27.59 -10.06 -1.30
CA LEU A 415 28.84 -9.47 -1.75
C LEU A 415 29.86 -10.59 -2.03
N PHE A 416 30.67 -10.41 -3.07
CA PHE A 416 31.70 -11.36 -3.48
C PHE A 416 32.97 -10.64 -3.92
N THR A 417 34.11 -11.29 -3.72
CA THR A 417 35.37 -11.01 -4.39
C THR A 417 36.08 -12.31 -4.77
N ALA A 418 36.71 -12.32 -5.95
CA ALA A 418 37.50 -13.48 -6.38
C ALA A 418 38.93 -13.48 -5.78
N ASN A 419 39.45 -12.33 -5.35
CA ASN A 419 40.82 -12.14 -4.95
C ASN A 419 40.98 -11.70 -3.49
N LYS A 420 41.95 -12.27 -2.79
CA LYS A 420 42.26 -11.92 -1.41
C LYS A 420 42.79 -10.48 -1.34
N GLY A 421 42.15 -9.65 -0.49
CA GLY A 421 42.54 -8.24 -0.26
C GLY A 421 41.86 -7.23 -1.18
N GLU A 422 41.06 -7.66 -2.12
CA GLU A 422 40.17 -6.79 -2.89
C GLU A 422 38.85 -6.51 -2.15
N GLN A 423 38.21 -5.42 -2.52
CA GLN A 423 36.92 -5.03 -1.94
C GLN A 423 35.82 -6.01 -2.36
N LEU A 424 34.99 -6.40 -1.40
CA LEU A 424 33.77 -7.13 -1.67
C LEU A 424 32.80 -6.25 -2.46
N LEU A 425 32.33 -6.74 -3.58
CA LEU A 425 31.38 -6.05 -4.48
C LEU A 425 30.07 -6.84 -4.58
N PRO A 426 28.93 -6.15 -4.80
CA PRO A 426 27.68 -6.82 -5.11
C PRO A 426 27.81 -7.74 -6.31
N LEU A 427 27.15 -8.90 -6.29
CA LEU A 427 27.28 -9.92 -7.35
C LEU A 427 27.01 -9.39 -8.75
N HIS A 428 26.09 -8.43 -8.91
CA HIS A 428 25.76 -7.83 -10.20
C HIS A 428 26.94 -7.03 -10.82
N LYS A 429 28.00 -6.74 -10.03
CA LYS A 429 29.24 -6.09 -10.49
C LYS A 429 30.38 -7.06 -10.75
N VAL A 430 30.14 -8.36 -10.50
CA VAL A 430 31.13 -9.41 -10.81
C VAL A 430 31.14 -9.66 -12.30
N ALA A 431 32.32 -9.63 -12.92
CA ALA A 431 32.46 -9.50 -14.38
C ALA A 431 32.40 -10.82 -15.16
N SER A 432 32.55 -11.99 -14.53
CA SER A 432 32.69 -13.28 -15.23
C SER A 432 31.43 -14.14 -15.14
N GLY A 433 30.85 -14.50 -16.31
CA GLY A 433 29.70 -15.42 -16.39
C GLY A 433 29.98 -16.78 -15.75
N GLY A 434 31.19 -17.33 -15.95
CA GLY A 434 31.60 -18.60 -15.34
C GLY A 434 31.71 -18.52 -13.81
N GLU A 435 32.20 -17.42 -13.26
CA GLU A 435 32.23 -17.22 -11.79
C GLU A 435 30.82 -17.16 -11.21
N LEU A 436 29.92 -16.39 -11.87
CA LEU A 436 28.52 -16.32 -11.47
C LEU A 436 27.81 -17.68 -11.51
N ALA A 437 28.05 -18.46 -12.55
CA ALA A 437 27.49 -19.81 -12.67
C ALA A 437 27.99 -20.75 -11.55
N ARG A 438 29.28 -20.66 -11.18
CA ARG A 438 29.85 -21.43 -10.05
C ARG A 438 29.34 -20.93 -8.69
N ILE A 439 29.16 -19.63 -8.50
CA ILE A 439 28.51 -19.09 -7.28
C ILE A 439 27.05 -19.57 -7.20
N ALA A 440 26.34 -19.60 -8.32
CA ALA A 440 24.98 -20.15 -8.37
C ALA A 440 24.96 -21.63 -8.02
N LEU A 441 25.92 -22.42 -8.53
CA LEU A 441 26.10 -23.82 -8.16
C LEU A 441 26.38 -23.98 -6.66
N ALA A 442 27.28 -23.15 -6.07
CA ALA A 442 27.57 -23.15 -4.65
C ALA A 442 26.31 -22.84 -3.82
N LEU A 443 25.54 -21.83 -4.21
CA LEU A 443 24.27 -21.50 -3.55
C LEU A 443 23.29 -22.66 -3.62
N LYS A 444 23.12 -23.31 -4.78
CA LYS A 444 22.25 -24.48 -4.91
C LYS A 444 22.74 -25.70 -4.11
N SER A 445 24.03 -25.82 -3.90
CA SER A 445 24.60 -26.87 -3.04
C SER A 445 24.29 -26.63 -1.55
N VAL A 446 24.33 -25.37 -1.11
CA VAL A 446 24.04 -24.97 0.28
C VAL A 446 22.53 -24.96 0.55
N PHE A 447 21.74 -24.39 -0.36
CA PHE A 447 20.28 -24.28 -0.23
C PHE A 447 19.59 -25.42 -0.99
N ARG A 448 19.41 -26.57 -0.37
CA ARG A 448 18.75 -27.75 -0.95
C ARG A 448 17.22 -27.62 -1.08
N THR A 449 16.70 -26.42 -1.20
CA THR A 449 15.26 -26.13 -1.01
C THR A 449 14.39 -26.26 -2.27
N ASP A 450 14.98 -26.25 -3.45
CA ASP A 450 14.21 -26.28 -4.70
C ASP A 450 14.31 -27.68 -5.35
N ASN A 451 13.63 -28.68 -4.81
CA ASN A 451 13.50 -30.00 -5.42
C ASN A 451 12.50 -29.94 -6.60
N HIS A 452 12.73 -30.75 -7.61
CA HIS A 452 11.86 -30.92 -8.79
C HIS A 452 11.86 -29.76 -9.80
N LYS A 453 12.88 -28.87 -9.79
CA LYS A 453 13.08 -27.87 -10.84
C LYS A 453 14.02 -28.36 -11.93
N THR A 454 13.94 -27.73 -13.10
CA THR A 454 14.96 -27.85 -14.15
C THR A 454 16.05 -26.79 -13.91
N LEU A 455 17.26 -27.26 -13.57
CA LEU A 455 18.43 -26.39 -13.40
C LEU A 455 19.22 -26.37 -14.69
N VAL A 456 19.56 -25.22 -15.19
CA VAL A 456 20.29 -25.07 -16.43
C VAL A 456 21.61 -24.36 -16.17
N PHE A 457 22.71 -24.97 -16.53
CA PHE A 457 24.06 -24.43 -16.40
C PHE A 457 24.67 -24.21 -17.77
N ASP A 458 24.96 -22.97 -18.12
CA ASP A 458 25.72 -22.58 -19.30
C ASP A 458 27.04 -21.93 -18.87
N GLU A 459 28.11 -22.23 -19.57
CA GLU A 459 29.47 -21.70 -19.34
C GLU A 459 30.04 -21.92 -17.92
N ILE A 460 29.51 -22.89 -17.16
CA ILE A 460 29.94 -23.15 -15.78
C ILE A 460 31.40 -23.62 -15.71
N ASP A 461 31.91 -24.19 -16.78
CA ASP A 461 33.24 -24.74 -16.94
C ASP A 461 34.25 -23.82 -17.62
N VAL A 462 33.87 -22.56 -17.88
CA VAL A 462 34.77 -21.55 -18.43
C VAL A 462 35.85 -21.18 -17.42
N GLY A 463 37.11 -21.27 -17.84
CA GLY A 463 38.27 -20.88 -17.04
C GLY A 463 38.70 -21.89 -15.97
N ILE A 464 38.19 -23.13 -16.03
CA ILE A 464 38.61 -24.24 -15.14
C ILE A 464 39.11 -25.44 -15.92
N SER A 465 39.92 -26.29 -15.29
CA SER A 465 40.45 -27.53 -15.86
C SER A 465 40.90 -28.48 -14.75
N GLY A 466 41.26 -29.72 -15.10
CA GLY A 466 41.79 -30.69 -14.17
C GLY A 466 40.86 -31.02 -13.01
N ASP A 467 41.40 -31.02 -11.79
CA ASP A 467 40.68 -31.41 -10.57
C ASP A 467 39.48 -30.49 -10.24
N ILE A 468 39.55 -29.22 -10.61
CA ILE A 468 38.45 -28.29 -10.38
C ILE A 468 37.25 -28.68 -11.27
N ALA A 469 37.51 -29.06 -12.52
CA ALA A 469 36.43 -29.50 -13.41
C ALA A 469 35.77 -30.80 -12.92
N LEU A 470 36.53 -31.73 -12.32
CA LEU A 470 35.99 -32.93 -11.65
C LEU A 470 35.06 -32.57 -10.49
N LYS A 471 35.50 -31.68 -9.61
CA LYS A 471 34.67 -31.19 -8.48
C LYS A 471 33.39 -30.49 -8.93
N VAL A 472 33.44 -29.67 -9.99
CA VAL A 472 32.25 -29.07 -10.59
C VAL A 472 31.30 -30.15 -11.10
N ALA A 473 31.82 -31.15 -11.81
CA ALA A 473 31.03 -32.27 -12.32
C ALA A 473 30.36 -33.06 -11.16
N GLU A 474 31.09 -33.38 -10.08
CA GLU A 474 30.55 -34.06 -8.90
C GLU A 474 29.38 -33.28 -8.27
N LYS A 475 29.53 -31.95 -8.12
CA LYS A 475 28.47 -31.11 -7.54
C LYS A 475 27.24 -31.04 -8.44
N ILE A 476 27.42 -30.94 -9.75
CA ILE A 476 26.31 -30.97 -10.72
C ILE A 476 25.60 -32.33 -10.67
N LEU A 477 26.36 -33.43 -10.62
CA LEU A 477 25.80 -34.78 -10.47
C LEU A 477 25.03 -34.95 -9.16
N ALA A 478 25.52 -34.39 -8.06
CA ALA A 478 24.80 -34.41 -6.79
C ALA A 478 23.46 -33.69 -6.85
N LEU A 479 23.37 -32.52 -7.53
CA LEU A 479 22.13 -31.80 -7.75
C LEU A 479 21.14 -32.55 -8.66
N SER A 480 21.64 -33.34 -9.62
CA SER A 480 20.80 -34.10 -10.54
C SER A 480 20.00 -35.23 -9.89
N LYS A 481 20.33 -35.60 -8.63
CA LYS A 481 19.58 -36.62 -7.87
C LYS A 481 18.18 -36.15 -7.46
N THR A 482 18.00 -34.87 -7.30
CA THR A 482 16.72 -34.25 -6.84
C THR A 482 16.10 -33.30 -7.86
N ASN A 483 16.88 -32.89 -8.85
CA ASN A 483 16.48 -31.95 -9.90
C ASN A 483 16.77 -32.54 -11.28
N GLN A 484 16.09 -32.01 -12.28
CA GLN A 484 16.52 -32.22 -13.67
C GLN A 484 17.61 -31.19 -13.98
N VAL A 485 18.74 -31.60 -14.50
CA VAL A 485 19.87 -30.71 -14.78
C VAL A 485 20.20 -30.73 -16.26
N PHE A 486 20.25 -29.55 -16.88
CA PHE A 486 20.78 -29.34 -18.22
C PHE A 486 22.13 -28.64 -18.11
N CYS A 487 23.17 -29.18 -18.72
CA CYS A 487 24.47 -28.52 -18.70
C CYS A 487 25.06 -28.48 -20.11
N ILE A 488 25.47 -27.28 -20.52
CA ILE A 488 26.21 -27.02 -21.73
C ILE A 488 27.69 -27.00 -21.37
N THR A 489 28.48 -27.85 -22.00
CA THR A 489 29.90 -28.01 -21.67
C THR A 489 30.79 -28.22 -22.90
N HIS A 490 32.04 -27.83 -22.73
CA HIS A 490 33.14 -28.18 -23.63
C HIS A 490 34.20 -29.03 -22.95
N LEU A 491 34.02 -29.35 -21.64
CA LEU A 491 34.97 -30.15 -20.87
C LEU A 491 34.55 -31.61 -20.82
N PRO A 492 35.50 -32.56 -21.04
CA PRO A 492 35.25 -34.00 -20.96
C PRO A 492 34.78 -34.43 -19.54
N GLN A 493 35.27 -33.79 -18.48
CA GLN A 493 34.89 -34.10 -17.10
C GLN A 493 33.39 -33.86 -16.87
N THR A 494 32.86 -32.74 -17.34
CA THR A 494 31.44 -32.42 -17.22
C THR A 494 30.61 -33.29 -18.19
N ALA A 495 31.15 -33.64 -19.37
CA ALA A 495 30.45 -34.49 -20.31
C ALA A 495 30.32 -35.93 -19.81
N SER A 496 31.26 -36.42 -19.00
CA SER A 496 31.28 -37.81 -18.51
C SER A 496 30.18 -38.13 -17.48
N ILE A 497 29.59 -37.13 -16.81
CA ILE A 497 28.49 -37.35 -15.85
C ILE A 497 27.12 -37.52 -16.51
N ALA A 498 27.03 -37.42 -17.85
CA ALA A 498 25.76 -37.44 -18.57
C ALA A 498 24.99 -38.76 -18.37
N LYS A 499 23.71 -38.65 -17.99
CA LYS A 499 22.74 -39.74 -18.10
C LYS A 499 22.12 -39.76 -19.51
N GLN A 500 22.03 -38.59 -20.12
CA GLN A 500 21.59 -38.38 -21.50
C GLN A 500 22.55 -37.35 -22.14
N HIS A 501 23.11 -37.69 -23.30
CA HIS A 501 24.10 -36.85 -23.95
C HIS A 501 23.64 -36.49 -25.36
N TYR A 502 23.48 -35.17 -25.59
CA TYR A 502 23.16 -34.62 -26.89
C TYR A 502 24.39 -33.94 -27.51
N HIS A 503 24.58 -34.17 -28.80
CA HIS A 503 25.61 -33.52 -29.59
C HIS A 503 24.99 -32.59 -30.62
N LEU A 504 25.38 -31.28 -30.57
CA LEU A 504 24.99 -30.29 -31.56
C LEU A 504 26.07 -30.21 -32.64
N SER A 505 25.66 -30.34 -33.88
CA SER A 505 26.54 -30.20 -35.06
C SER A 505 25.94 -29.21 -36.05
N LYS A 506 26.82 -28.59 -36.87
CA LYS A 506 26.43 -27.82 -38.04
C LYS A 506 26.49 -28.65 -39.28
N GLN A 507 25.46 -28.60 -40.09
CA GLN A 507 25.41 -29.18 -41.40
C GLN A 507 25.04 -28.13 -42.44
N GLU A 508 25.69 -28.19 -43.59
CA GLU A 508 25.30 -27.41 -44.76
C GLU A 508 24.29 -28.21 -45.58
N GLN A 509 23.07 -27.71 -45.69
CA GLN A 509 22.04 -28.29 -46.53
C GLN A 509 21.50 -27.20 -47.46
N GLU A 510 21.52 -27.44 -48.77
CA GLU A 510 21.05 -26.53 -49.82
C GLU A 510 21.68 -25.12 -49.73
N GLY A 511 22.99 -25.01 -49.37
CA GLY A 511 23.69 -23.74 -49.26
C GLY A 511 23.34 -22.95 -47.99
N ARG A 512 22.71 -23.55 -46.99
CA ARG A 512 22.37 -22.95 -45.71
C ARG A 512 22.92 -23.77 -44.56
N THR A 513 23.37 -23.10 -43.52
CA THR A 513 23.78 -23.75 -42.28
C THR A 513 22.54 -24.08 -41.43
N ILE A 514 22.43 -25.32 -41.03
CA ILE A 514 21.39 -25.85 -40.13
C ILE A 514 22.07 -26.45 -38.91
N SER A 515 21.56 -26.17 -37.74
CA SER A 515 21.94 -26.84 -36.49
C SER A 515 21.11 -28.10 -36.29
N THR A 516 21.77 -29.22 -36.12
CA THR A 516 21.17 -30.53 -35.85
C THR A 516 21.57 -31.01 -34.46
N LEU A 517 20.66 -31.69 -33.77
CA LEU A 517 20.86 -32.25 -32.45
C LEU A 517 20.67 -33.79 -32.55
N SER A 518 21.63 -34.56 -32.07
CA SER A 518 21.56 -35.99 -31.98
C SER A 518 21.78 -36.49 -30.55
N GLU A 519 20.94 -37.41 -30.08
CA GLU A 519 21.21 -38.15 -28.85
C GLU A 519 22.30 -39.19 -29.16
N LEU A 520 23.36 -39.20 -28.36
CA LEU A 520 24.47 -40.10 -28.52
C LEU A 520 24.19 -41.44 -27.82
N SER A 521 24.46 -42.55 -28.51
CA SER A 521 24.58 -43.87 -27.90
C SER A 521 25.79 -43.93 -26.96
N GLU A 522 25.91 -45.00 -26.17
CA GLU A 522 27.05 -45.15 -25.24
C GLU A 522 28.41 -45.17 -25.96
N ASP A 523 28.50 -45.82 -27.11
CA ASP A 523 29.74 -45.88 -27.93
C ASP A 523 30.06 -44.52 -28.56
N GLU A 524 29.04 -43.81 -29.05
CA GLU A 524 29.20 -42.45 -29.59
C GLU A 524 29.58 -41.46 -28.50
N ARG A 525 29.00 -41.59 -27.28
CA ARG A 525 29.34 -40.78 -26.10
C ARG A 525 30.80 -40.98 -25.71
N LEU A 526 31.27 -42.23 -25.62
CA LEU A 526 32.67 -42.55 -25.36
C LEU A 526 33.60 -41.89 -26.39
N SER A 527 33.27 -42.05 -27.67
CA SER A 527 33.99 -41.46 -28.78
C SER A 527 34.03 -39.95 -28.73
N GLN A 528 32.90 -39.30 -28.38
CA GLN A 528 32.78 -37.86 -28.24
C GLN A 528 33.65 -37.34 -27.09
N ILE A 529 33.63 -38.01 -25.92
CA ILE A 529 34.44 -37.62 -24.77
C ILE A 529 35.92 -37.79 -25.07
N ALA A 530 36.32 -38.88 -25.71
CA ALA A 530 37.69 -39.09 -26.16
C ALA A 530 38.17 -38.01 -27.16
N SER A 531 37.30 -37.59 -28.07
CA SER A 531 37.56 -36.48 -29.01
C SER A 531 37.76 -35.16 -28.30
N MET A 532 36.97 -34.88 -27.22
CA MET A 532 37.11 -33.67 -26.40
C MET A 532 38.44 -33.64 -25.63
N MET A 533 39.02 -34.83 -25.30
CA MET A 533 40.31 -34.94 -24.58
C MET A 533 41.52 -34.81 -25.52
N SER A 534 41.44 -35.34 -26.73
CA SER A 534 42.60 -35.49 -27.64
C SER A 534 42.56 -34.62 -28.90
N GLY A 535 41.45 -33.87 -29.13
CA GLY A 535 41.23 -33.20 -30.41
C GLY A 535 40.87 -34.17 -31.53
N LYS A 536 41.16 -33.84 -32.80
CA LYS A 536 40.70 -34.59 -33.99
C LYS A 536 41.33 -35.99 -34.18
N GLY A 537 42.16 -36.50 -33.25
CA GLY A 537 42.82 -37.81 -33.35
C GLY A 537 42.28 -38.79 -32.30
N MET A 538 41.45 -39.77 -32.68
CA MET A 538 41.07 -40.86 -31.79
C MET A 538 42.25 -41.81 -31.60
N SER A 539 42.89 -41.75 -30.42
CA SER A 539 43.90 -42.75 -30.03
C SER A 539 43.28 -43.76 -29.04
N HIS A 540 43.80 -44.96 -29.02
CA HIS A 540 43.40 -46.00 -28.04
C HIS A 540 43.56 -45.47 -26.58
N THR A 541 44.58 -44.65 -26.33
CA THR A 541 44.83 -44.07 -25.04
C THR A 541 43.75 -43.02 -24.66
N ALA A 542 43.23 -42.24 -25.60
CA ALA A 542 42.15 -41.29 -25.36
C ALA A 542 40.82 -42.00 -25.07
N LEU A 543 40.52 -43.11 -25.76
CA LEU A 543 39.35 -43.94 -25.48
C LEU A 543 39.42 -44.57 -24.09
N ALA A 544 40.58 -45.12 -23.70
CA ALA A 544 40.79 -45.68 -22.37
C ALA A 544 40.63 -44.63 -21.25
N ALA A 545 41.20 -43.43 -21.45
CA ALA A 545 41.06 -42.35 -20.48
C ALA A 545 39.63 -41.83 -20.41
N ALA A 546 38.90 -41.77 -21.53
CA ALA A 546 37.49 -41.42 -21.56
C ALA A 546 36.61 -42.43 -20.82
N GLN A 547 36.92 -43.73 -20.99
CA GLN A 547 36.24 -44.81 -20.27
C GLN A 547 36.48 -44.72 -18.77
N GLU A 548 37.73 -44.53 -18.33
CA GLU A 548 38.08 -44.35 -16.92
C GLU A 548 37.33 -43.13 -16.29
N LEU A 549 37.21 -42.05 -17.06
CA LEU A 549 36.49 -40.84 -16.61
C LEU A 549 34.99 -41.10 -16.49
N ILE A 550 34.39 -41.89 -17.40
CA ILE A 550 32.98 -42.28 -17.31
C ILE A 550 32.76 -43.18 -16.10
N ASP A 551 33.64 -44.19 -15.92
CA ASP A 551 33.53 -45.17 -14.83
C ASP A 551 33.73 -44.54 -13.44
N HIS A 552 34.44 -43.42 -13.37
CA HIS A 552 34.59 -42.65 -12.12
C HIS A 552 33.25 -42.11 -11.57
N PHE A 553 32.28 -41.81 -12.45
CA PHE A 553 31.00 -41.21 -12.07
C PHE A 553 29.80 -42.15 -12.10
N HIS A 554 29.94 -43.30 -12.71
CA HIS A 554 28.89 -44.34 -12.90
C HIS A 554 29.28 -45.67 -12.26
#